data_e5809d507aca37524ba96a55f89456f6
#
_entry.id   e5809d507aca37524ba96a55f89456f6
#
_cell.length_a   1.000
_cell.length_b   1.000
_cell.length_c   1.000
_cell.angle_alpha   90.00
_cell.angle_beta   90.00
_cell.angle_gamma   90.00
#
_symmetry.space_group_name_H-M   'P 1'
#
loop_
_entity.id
_entity.type
_entity.pdbx_description
1 polymer ?
#
loop_
_entity_poly.entity_id
_entity_poly.type
_entity_poly.pdbx_seq_one_letter_code
_entity_poly.pdbx_strand_id
1 'polypeptide(L)'
;MADEVQALTKAFSGLGGLGVDEPTMVAALANWRKQPEKRSGFRKSFPGLFKEHGVIERCEDEYMLHLAAEFSRFKNLMVLWAMHPWERDARLAHHVLHQAHPSAIVVEIACTRSAEELLGARKAYMALFHHSLEEDVAYRAKDKPYCSLLVGLVSAYRYEGPKVSDDTAKAEAKALGAAVKSAAGGKLVENDEVVRILTTRSKPHLVQTFKYYKELHGKHIEEGVLLRLPVVMARRPCVCFSSCFISCRVCLCMLNCCRAGHVNICS
;
A
#
# COMPACT_ATOMS: atom_id res chain seq x y z
N MET A 1 -26.03 26.69 -23.16
CA MET A 1 -26.69 26.50 -21.81
C MET A 1 -26.83 25.02 -21.44
N ALA A 2 -27.44 24.19 -22.32
CA ALA A 2 -27.52 22.73 -22.08
C ALA A 2 -26.12 22.09 -21.92
N ASP A 3 -25.18 22.46 -22.78
CA ASP A 3 -23.82 21.89 -22.77
C ASP A 3 -23.03 22.19 -21.47
N GLU A 4 -23.18 23.41 -20.92
CA GLU A 4 -22.52 23.79 -19.67
C GLU A 4 -23.12 23.04 -18.47
N VAL A 5 -24.43 22.88 -18.46
CA VAL A 5 -25.14 22.11 -17.40
C VAL A 5 -24.75 20.63 -17.50
N GLN A 6 -24.66 20.09 -18.71
CA GLN A 6 -24.24 18.72 -18.94
C GLN A 6 -22.78 18.50 -18.54
N ALA A 7 -21.88 19.45 -18.86
CA ALA A 7 -20.48 19.40 -18.45
C ALA A 7 -20.35 19.40 -16.92
N LEU A 8 -21.12 20.25 -16.22
CA LEU A 8 -21.10 20.27 -14.77
C LEU A 8 -21.69 18.99 -14.17
N THR A 9 -22.79 18.45 -14.73
CA THR A 9 -23.34 17.16 -14.27
C THR A 9 -22.31 16.04 -14.40
N LYS A 10 -21.57 16.01 -15.52
CA LYS A 10 -20.49 15.04 -15.72
C LYS A 10 -19.34 15.24 -14.75
N ALA A 11 -18.98 16.50 -14.46
CA ALA A 11 -17.93 16.82 -13.48
C ALA A 11 -18.28 16.33 -12.08
N PHE A 12 -19.53 16.44 -11.65
CA PHE A 12 -20.03 15.93 -10.37
C PHE A 12 -20.15 14.40 -10.34
N SER A 13 -20.49 13.76 -11.46
CA SER A 13 -20.63 12.30 -11.56
C SER A 13 -19.31 11.55 -11.51
N GLY A 14 -18.19 12.26 -11.65
CA GLY A 14 -16.86 11.67 -11.77
C GLY A 14 -16.54 11.15 -13.18
N LEU A 15 -15.26 11.10 -13.51
CA LEU A 15 -14.75 10.54 -14.76
C LEU A 15 -14.52 9.03 -14.58
N GLY A 16 -15.58 8.22 -14.75
CA GLY A 16 -15.44 6.76 -14.73
C GLY A 16 -14.89 6.18 -13.40
N GLY A 17 -15.19 6.82 -12.25
CA GLY A 17 -14.72 6.40 -10.93
C GLY A 17 -13.38 7.01 -10.47
N LEU A 18 -12.83 7.96 -11.24
CA LEU A 18 -11.56 8.64 -10.92
C LEU A 18 -11.72 9.95 -10.12
N GLY A 19 -12.88 10.19 -9.51
CA GLY A 19 -13.16 11.38 -8.73
C GLY A 19 -13.92 12.45 -9.53
N VAL A 20 -14.06 13.64 -8.93
CA VAL A 20 -14.77 14.78 -9.53
C VAL A 20 -13.83 15.66 -10.35
N ASP A 21 -14.38 16.33 -11.38
CA ASP A 21 -13.63 17.31 -12.17
C ASP A 21 -13.69 18.69 -11.51
N GLU A 22 -12.75 18.95 -10.61
CA GLU A 22 -12.66 20.20 -9.85
C GLU A 22 -12.51 21.46 -10.75
N PRO A 23 -11.66 21.49 -11.79
CA PRO A 23 -11.54 22.66 -12.64
C PRO A 23 -12.87 23.08 -13.28
N THR A 24 -13.65 22.12 -13.79
CA THR A 24 -14.98 22.39 -14.35
C THR A 24 -15.95 22.89 -13.28
N MET A 25 -15.92 22.32 -12.08
CA MET A 25 -16.74 22.77 -10.94
C MET A 25 -16.39 24.21 -10.51
N VAL A 26 -15.10 24.53 -10.39
CA VAL A 26 -14.62 25.86 -10.01
C VAL A 26 -15.00 26.89 -11.08
N ALA A 27 -14.83 26.55 -12.37
CA ALA A 27 -15.23 27.42 -13.48
C ALA A 27 -16.74 27.71 -13.45
N ALA A 28 -17.58 26.70 -13.19
CA ALA A 28 -19.02 26.87 -13.04
C ALA A 28 -19.37 27.77 -11.84
N LEU A 29 -18.72 27.57 -10.68
CA LEU A 29 -18.92 28.43 -9.50
C LEU A 29 -18.60 29.90 -9.80
N ALA A 30 -17.51 30.17 -10.50
CA ALA A 30 -17.10 31.52 -10.87
C ALA A 30 -18.09 32.15 -11.88
N ASN A 31 -18.42 31.42 -12.96
CA ASN A 31 -19.22 31.93 -14.08
C ASN A 31 -20.73 32.05 -13.73
N TRP A 32 -21.26 31.13 -12.90
CA TRP A 32 -22.69 31.09 -12.58
C TRP A 32 -23.08 31.85 -11.31
N ARG A 33 -22.12 32.58 -10.69
CA ARG A 33 -22.35 33.29 -9.44
C ARG A 33 -23.58 34.21 -9.46
N LYS A 34 -23.81 34.89 -10.60
CA LYS A 34 -24.94 35.81 -10.80
C LYS A 34 -26.01 35.27 -11.75
N GLN A 35 -26.09 33.94 -11.97
CA GLN A 35 -27.01 33.29 -12.92
C GLN A 35 -27.84 32.21 -12.22
N PRO A 36 -28.85 32.59 -11.42
CA PRO A 36 -29.67 31.64 -10.65
C PRO A 36 -30.43 30.64 -11.52
N GLU A 37 -30.82 31.05 -12.73
CA GLU A 37 -31.50 30.20 -13.70
C GLU A 37 -30.63 29.01 -14.16
N LYS A 38 -29.35 29.21 -14.37
CA LYS A 38 -28.42 28.12 -14.69
C LYS A 38 -28.28 27.13 -13.54
N ARG A 39 -28.22 27.63 -12.30
CA ARG A 39 -28.16 26.79 -11.11
C ARG A 39 -29.47 26.00 -10.92
N SER A 40 -30.63 26.61 -11.17
CA SER A 40 -31.90 25.90 -11.16
C SER A 40 -31.95 24.83 -12.26
N GLY A 41 -31.52 25.16 -13.47
CA GLY A 41 -31.40 24.19 -14.57
C GLY A 41 -30.52 22.98 -14.21
N PHE A 42 -29.38 23.22 -13.57
CA PHE A 42 -28.48 22.16 -13.08
C PHE A 42 -29.18 21.27 -12.05
N ARG A 43 -29.83 21.85 -11.03
CA ARG A 43 -30.53 21.05 -10.01
C ARG A 43 -31.58 20.11 -10.61
N LYS A 44 -32.36 20.60 -11.58
CA LYS A 44 -33.38 19.80 -12.26
C LYS A 44 -32.82 18.75 -13.21
N SER A 45 -31.65 19.00 -13.79
CA SER A 45 -31.01 18.07 -14.74
C SER A 45 -30.16 16.98 -14.08
N PHE A 46 -29.98 17.03 -12.76
CA PHE A 46 -29.15 16.06 -12.04
C PHE A 46 -29.93 15.34 -10.93
N PRO A 47 -30.81 14.39 -11.28
CA PRO A 47 -31.72 13.71 -10.35
C PRO A 47 -30.97 12.81 -9.33
N GLY A 48 -29.72 12.44 -9.59
CA GLY A 48 -28.88 11.68 -8.63
C GLY A 48 -28.40 12.51 -7.47
N LEU A 49 -28.32 13.85 -7.62
CA LEU A 49 -27.87 14.77 -6.58
C LEU A 49 -29.06 15.51 -5.94
N PHE A 50 -30.09 15.82 -6.73
CA PHE A 50 -31.26 16.58 -6.28
C PHE A 50 -32.53 15.81 -6.61
N LYS A 51 -33.48 15.82 -5.66
CA LYS A 51 -34.86 15.33 -5.86
C LYS A 51 -35.86 16.42 -5.54
N GLU A 52 -36.98 16.43 -6.27
CA GLU A 52 -38.09 17.31 -5.98
C GLU A 52 -38.69 16.97 -4.62
N HIS A 53 -38.80 17.98 -3.76
CA HIS A 53 -39.42 17.86 -2.45
C HIS A 53 -40.33 19.08 -2.20
N GLY A 54 -41.60 18.95 -2.56
CA GLY A 54 -42.54 20.06 -2.52
C GLY A 54 -42.20 21.16 -3.49
N VAL A 55 -41.83 22.34 -3.00
CA VAL A 55 -41.52 23.54 -3.78
C VAL A 55 -40.03 23.73 -4.08
N ILE A 56 -39.17 22.83 -3.60
CA ILE A 56 -37.72 22.93 -3.75
C ILE A 56 -37.13 21.62 -4.24
N GLU A 57 -36.00 21.73 -4.92
CA GLU A 57 -35.12 20.60 -5.19
C GLU A 57 -34.16 20.39 -4.00
N ARG A 58 -34.40 19.33 -3.21
CA ARG A 58 -33.54 18.97 -2.08
C ARG A 58 -32.33 18.17 -2.52
N CYS A 59 -31.15 18.49 -1.98
CA CYS A 59 -29.96 17.67 -2.16
C CYS A 59 -30.09 16.35 -1.39
N GLU A 60 -29.74 15.23 -2.04
CA GLU A 60 -29.74 13.92 -1.42
C GLU A 60 -28.57 13.75 -0.47
N ASP A 61 -28.88 13.36 0.78
CA ASP A 61 -27.88 13.24 1.84
C ASP A 61 -26.79 12.19 1.50
N GLU A 62 -27.19 11.09 0.87
CA GLU A 62 -26.23 10.05 0.44
C GLU A 62 -25.22 10.57 -0.58
N TYR A 63 -25.68 11.39 -1.51
CA TYR A 63 -24.79 11.98 -2.52
C TYR A 63 -23.86 13.05 -1.92
N MET A 64 -24.33 13.79 -0.92
CA MET A 64 -23.50 14.74 -0.17
C MET A 64 -22.33 14.03 0.52
N LEU A 65 -22.60 12.87 1.15
CA LEU A 65 -21.57 12.04 1.77
C LEU A 65 -20.58 11.50 0.73
N HIS A 66 -21.06 11.08 -0.43
CA HIS A 66 -20.23 10.63 -1.53
C HIS A 66 -19.28 11.75 -2.03
N LEU A 67 -19.80 12.94 -2.32
CA LEU A 67 -18.98 14.09 -2.70
C LEU A 67 -17.92 14.45 -1.64
N ALA A 68 -18.34 14.48 -0.38
CA ALA A 68 -17.41 14.76 0.72
C ALA A 68 -16.25 13.74 0.77
N ALA A 69 -16.54 12.47 0.50
CA ALA A 69 -15.53 11.42 0.43
C ALA A 69 -14.59 11.62 -0.77
N GLU A 70 -15.11 11.97 -1.95
CA GLU A 70 -14.28 12.22 -3.15
C GLU A 70 -13.36 13.44 -2.98
N PHE A 71 -13.86 14.55 -2.44
CA PHE A 71 -13.03 15.71 -2.12
C PHE A 71 -11.98 15.40 -1.04
N SER A 72 -12.33 14.57 -0.06
CA SER A 72 -11.37 14.12 0.96
C SER A 72 -10.26 13.26 0.35
N ARG A 73 -10.58 12.37 -0.59
CA ARG A 73 -9.57 11.56 -1.32
C ARG A 73 -8.61 12.44 -2.10
N PHE A 74 -9.13 13.40 -2.85
CA PHE A 74 -8.30 14.33 -3.61
C PHE A 74 -7.40 15.16 -2.71
N LYS A 75 -7.95 15.76 -1.66
CA LYS A 75 -7.17 16.50 -0.65
C LYS A 75 -6.05 15.63 -0.06
N ASN A 76 -6.36 14.40 0.34
CA ASN A 76 -5.38 13.49 0.90
C ASN A 76 -4.27 13.14 -0.09
N LEU A 77 -4.62 12.91 -1.37
CA LEU A 77 -3.65 12.69 -2.43
C LEU A 77 -2.70 13.88 -2.60
N MET A 78 -3.24 15.10 -2.67
CA MET A 78 -2.44 16.32 -2.81
C MET A 78 -1.51 16.56 -1.62
N VAL A 79 -2.00 16.31 -0.41
CA VAL A 79 -1.18 16.45 0.80
C VAL A 79 -0.04 15.42 0.80
N LEU A 80 -0.32 14.15 0.48
CA LEU A 80 0.71 13.12 0.40
C LEU A 80 1.73 13.38 -0.73
N TRP A 81 1.27 13.92 -1.86
CA TRP A 81 2.15 14.29 -2.97
C TRP A 81 3.09 15.46 -2.60
N ALA A 82 2.59 16.46 -1.89
CA ALA A 82 3.35 17.64 -1.48
C ALA A 82 4.32 17.38 -0.30
N MET A 83 4.12 16.33 0.48
CA MET A 83 4.97 16.00 1.63
C MET A 83 6.37 15.58 1.20
N HIS A 84 7.37 15.90 2.03
CA HIS A 84 8.69 15.29 1.89
C HIS A 84 8.59 13.76 1.94
N PRO A 85 9.30 13.00 1.08
CA PRO A 85 9.17 11.53 1.01
C PRO A 85 9.32 10.83 2.37
N TRP A 86 10.26 11.24 3.20
CA TRP A 86 10.48 10.67 4.53
C TRP A 86 9.31 10.92 5.48
N GLU A 87 8.75 12.13 5.46
CA GLU A 87 7.56 12.47 6.25
C GLU A 87 6.34 11.69 5.78
N ARG A 88 6.14 11.62 4.47
CA ARG A 88 5.06 10.85 3.87
C ARG A 88 5.10 9.38 4.30
N ASP A 89 6.26 8.75 4.18
CA ASP A 89 6.44 7.33 4.54
C ASP A 89 6.26 7.12 6.05
N ALA A 90 6.75 8.04 6.91
CA ALA A 90 6.53 8.02 8.35
C ALA A 90 5.04 8.14 8.72
N ARG A 91 4.31 9.08 8.12
CA ARG A 91 2.88 9.27 8.37
C ARG A 91 2.04 8.10 7.84
N LEU A 92 2.38 7.55 6.68
CA LEU A 92 1.71 6.35 6.15
C LEU A 92 1.93 5.14 7.05
N ALA A 93 3.16 4.90 7.51
CA ALA A 93 3.47 3.83 8.44
C ALA A 93 2.68 3.99 9.75
N HIS A 94 2.71 5.18 10.36
CA HIS A 94 1.96 5.48 11.58
C HIS A 94 0.45 5.24 11.40
N HIS A 95 -0.12 5.78 10.32
CA HIS A 95 -1.55 5.63 10.04
C HIS A 95 -1.98 4.16 9.97
N VAL A 96 -1.23 3.34 9.22
CA VAL A 96 -1.60 1.93 9.05
C VAL A 96 -1.32 1.07 10.27
N LEU A 97 -0.31 1.40 11.08
CA LEU A 97 -0.05 0.70 12.35
C LEU A 97 -1.19 0.84 13.36
N HIS A 98 -2.00 1.90 13.24
CA HIS A 98 -3.18 2.13 14.08
C HIS A 98 -4.47 1.53 13.49
N GLN A 99 -4.40 0.84 12.36
CA GLN A 99 -5.54 0.13 11.75
C GLN A 99 -5.55 -1.36 12.13
N ALA A 100 -6.67 -2.03 11.82
CA ALA A 100 -6.84 -3.46 12.13
C ALA A 100 -5.83 -4.36 11.41
N HIS A 101 -5.26 -3.94 10.27
CA HIS A 101 -4.35 -4.74 9.44
C HIS A 101 -3.12 -3.94 8.98
N PRO A 102 -2.17 -3.66 9.88
CA PRO A 102 -1.10 -2.67 9.66
C PRO A 102 -0.01 -3.08 8.66
N SER A 103 0.05 -4.34 8.28
CA SER A 103 1.28 -4.93 7.75
C SER A 103 1.60 -4.64 6.28
N ALA A 104 0.59 -4.46 5.41
CA ALA A 104 0.82 -4.42 3.96
C ALA A 104 1.64 -3.19 3.51
N ILE A 105 1.27 -2.01 3.96
CA ILE A 105 1.95 -0.75 3.59
C ILE A 105 3.31 -0.66 4.28
N VAL A 106 3.44 -1.13 5.53
CA VAL A 106 4.74 -1.17 6.22
C VAL A 106 5.73 -2.06 5.47
N VAL A 107 5.28 -3.24 5.00
CA VAL A 107 6.09 -4.14 4.17
C VAL A 107 6.47 -3.46 2.84
N GLU A 108 5.54 -2.79 2.19
CA GLU A 108 5.79 -2.10 0.92
C GLU A 108 6.85 -1.01 1.10
N ILE A 109 6.71 -0.13 2.09
CA ILE A 109 7.71 0.89 2.43
C ILE A 109 9.07 0.22 2.68
N ALA A 110 9.14 -0.74 3.59
CA ALA A 110 10.40 -1.38 3.97
C ALA A 110 11.08 -2.16 2.83
N CYS A 111 10.32 -2.70 1.87
CA CYS A 111 10.86 -3.47 0.75
C CYS A 111 11.20 -2.62 -0.48
N THR A 112 10.51 -1.49 -0.70
CA THR A 112 10.72 -0.65 -1.88
C THR A 112 11.75 0.45 -1.66
N ARG A 113 11.83 1.02 -0.45
CA ARG A 113 12.78 2.09 -0.13
C ARG A 113 14.21 1.59 -0.07
N SER A 114 15.17 2.49 -0.33
CA SER A 114 16.59 2.28 -0.02
C SER A 114 16.82 2.35 1.51
N ALA A 115 17.97 1.88 1.97
CA ALA A 115 18.35 1.99 3.38
C ALA A 115 18.40 3.46 3.85
N GLU A 116 18.89 4.37 3.00
CA GLU A 116 18.92 5.81 3.30
C GLU A 116 17.53 6.40 3.42
N GLU A 117 16.63 6.13 2.46
CA GLU A 117 15.24 6.58 2.51
C GLU A 117 14.51 6.05 3.75
N LEU A 118 14.73 4.77 4.08
CA LEU A 118 14.12 4.15 5.25
C LEU A 118 14.66 4.73 6.56
N LEU A 119 15.97 5.01 6.65
CA LEU A 119 16.57 5.73 7.78
C LEU A 119 16.00 7.15 7.91
N GLY A 120 15.79 7.84 6.78
CA GLY A 120 15.13 9.14 6.74
C GLY A 120 13.70 9.08 7.26
N ALA A 121 12.92 8.09 6.82
CA ALA A 121 11.55 7.87 7.30
C ALA A 121 11.51 7.55 8.81
N ARG A 122 12.45 6.76 9.33
CA ARG A 122 12.59 6.50 10.78
C ARG A 122 12.89 7.77 11.59
N LYS A 123 13.82 8.61 11.09
CA LYS A 123 14.11 9.92 11.72
C LYS A 123 12.88 10.82 11.74
N ALA A 124 12.16 10.90 10.62
CA ALA A 124 10.90 11.64 10.53
C ALA A 124 9.84 11.07 11.48
N TYR A 125 9.73 9.74 11.59
CA TYR A 125 8.81 9.07 12.50
C TYR A 125 9.07 9.46 13.96
N MET A 126 10.33 9.37 14.41
CA MET A 126 10.73 9.78 15.76
C MET A 126 10.44 11.27 16.02
N ALA A 127 10.73 12.15 15.05
CA ALA A 127 10.48 13.57 15.18
C ALA A 127 8.98 13.93 15.27
N LEU A 128 8.12 13.17 14.58
CA LEU A 128 6.68 13.43 14.53
C LEU A 128 5.91 12.80 15.68
N PHE A 129 6.32 11.60 16.13
CA PHE A 129 5.52 10.76 17.03
C PHE A 129 6.22 10.47 18.36
N HIS A 130 7.48 10.88 18.53
CA HIS A 130 8.27 10.76 19.77
C HIS A 130 8.61 9.32 20.21
N HIS A 131 8.44 8.33 19.32
CA HIS A 131 8.90 6.95 19.48
C HIS A 131 9.43 6.41 18.15
N SER A 132 10.19 5.31 18.22
CA SER A 132 10.75 4.72 17.02
C SER A 132 9.71 3.93 16.23
N LEU A 133 9.91 3.85 14.91
CA LEU A 133 9.06 3.04 14.04
C LEU A 133 9.13 1.56 14.44
N GLU A 134 10.31 1.08 14.86
CA GLU A 134 10.52 -0.30 15.30
C GLU A 134 9.75 -0.63 16.57
N GLU A 135 9.72 0.29 17.55
CA GLU A 135 8.95 0.11 18.78
C GLU A 135 7.47 -0.01 18.50
N ASP A 136 6.92 0.87 17.66
CA ASP A 136 5.52 0.81 17.29
C ASP A 136 5.18 -0.46 16.50
N VAL A 137 6.04 -0.88 15.56
CA VAL A 137 5.88 -2.14 14.83
C VAL A 137 5.91 -3.32 15.81
N ALA A 138 6.89 -3.37 16.71
CA ALA A 138 7.02 -4.43 17.71
C ALA A 138 5.80 -4.47 18.64
N TYR A 139 5.33 -3.34 19.12
CA TYR A 139 4.17 -3.24 19.98
C TYR A 139 2.88 -3.70 19.29
N ARG A 140 2.64 -3.23 18.06
CA ARG A 140 1.41 -3.53 17.32
C ARG A 140 1.36 -4.94 16.75
N ALA A 141 2.52 -5.54 16.47
CA ALA A 141 2.63 -6.88 15.93
C ALA A 141 3.08 -7.94 16.96
N LYS A 142 3.17 -7.61 18.26
CA LYS A 142 3.78 -8.50 19.30
C LYS A 142 3.20 -9.91 19.33
N ASP A 143 1.88 -10.05 19.09
CA ASP A 143 1.18 -11.34 19.14
C ASP A 143 1.06 -11.99 17.74
N LYS A 144 1.81 -11.50 16.77
CA LYS A 144 1.76 -12.00 15.41
C LYS A 144 3.05 -12.74 15.04
N PRO A 145 2.97 -13.86 14.34
CA PRO A 145 4.12 -14.67 13.95
C PRO A 145 5.15 -13.91 13.10
N TYR A 146 4.75 -12.84 12.45
CA TYR A 146 5.58 -12.02 11.56
C TYR A 146 6.22 -10.79 12.25
N CYS A 147 6.11 -10.67 13.58
CA CYS A 147 6.62 -9.50 14.32
C CYS A 147 8.12 -9.28 14.06
N SER A 148 8.95 -10.31 14.29
CA SER A 148 10.41 -10.25 14.09
C SER A 148 10.79 -9.88 12.65
N LEU A 149 10.06 -10.41 11.68
CA LEU A 149 10.27 -10.09 10.26
C LEU A 149 9.97 -8.60 9.98
N LEU A 150 8.85 -8.08 10.46
CA LEU A 150 8.50 -6.67 10.25
C LEU A 150 9.49 -5.72 10.91
N VAL A 151 9.87 -6.00 12.16
CA VAL A 151 10.88 -5.21 12.89
C VAL A 151 12.20 -5.23 12.13
N GLY A 152 12.65 -6.40 11.68
CA GLY A 152 13.87 -6.54 10.90
C GLY A 152 13.83 -5.80 9.55
N LEU A 153 12.66 -5.78 8.90
CA LEU A 153 12.48 -5.06 7.62
C LEU A 153 12.57 -3.53 7.79
N VAL A 154 11.96 -2.97 8.84
CA VAL A 154 11.97 -1.51 9.07
C VAL A 154 13.28 -1.02 9.70
N SER A 155 14.13 -1.90 10.20
CA SER A 155 15.41 -1.53 10.85
C SER A 155 16.47 -0.95 9.89
N ALA A 156 16.26 -1.07 8.58
CA ALA A 156 17.17 -0.58 7.53
C ALA A 156 18.58 -1.20 7.55
N TYR A 157 18.74 -2.42 8.03
CA TYR A 157 20.01 -3.14 8.05
C TYR A 157 20.33 -3.91 6.77
N ARG A 158 19.49 -3.76 5.76
CA ARG A 158 19.69 -4.42 4.47
C ARG A 158 20.97 -3.93 3.81
N TYR A 159 21.84 -4.88 3.43
CA TYR A 159 23.00 -4.58 2.59
C TYR A 159 22.54 -4.17 1.19
N GLU A 160 23.07 -3.07 0.68
CA GLU A 160 22.71 -2.52 -0.66
C GLU A 160 23.87 -2.55 -1.65
N GLY A 161 25.04 -3.08 -1.24
CA GLY A 161 26.18 -3.21 -2.12
C GLY A 161 25.98 -4.27 -3.23
N PRO A 162 26.80 -4.22 -4.28
CA PRO A 162 26.66 -5.09 -5.45
C PRO A 162 27.18 -6.51 -5.24
N LYS A 163 27.85 -6.79 -4.12
CA LYS A 163 28.43 -8.11 -3.85
C LYS A 163 27.37 -9.19 -3.73
N VAL A 164 27.44 -10.19 -4.57
CA VAL A 164 26.65 -11.41 -4.53
C VAL A 164 27.63 -12.59 -4.47
N SER A 165 27.45 -13.47 -3.50
CA SER A 165 28.22 -14.72 -3.38
C SER A 165 27.32 -15.87 -3.79
N ASP A 166 27.67 -16.56 -4.87
CA ASP A 166 26.92 -17.70 -5.37
C ASP A 166 26.88 -18.87 -4.38
N ASP A 167 27.97 -19.14 -3.69
CA ASP A 167 28.03 -20.21 -2.71
C ASP A 167 27.11 -19.92 -1.52
N THR A 168 27.13 -18.66 -1.04
CA THR A 168 26.21 -18.23 0.02
C THR A 168 24.77 -18.29 -0.44
N ALA A 169 24.48 -17.85 -1.66
CA ALA A 169 23.11 -17.87 -2.22
C ALA A 169 22.58 -19.30 -2.37
N LYS A 170 23.44 -20.25 -2.79
CA LYS A 170 23.08 -21.68 -2.85
C LYS A 170 22.83 -22.29 -1.46
N ALA A 171 23.68 -21.96 -0.49
CA ALA A 171 23.51 -22.43 0.88
C ALA A 171 22.20 -21.89 1.50
N GLU A 172 21.91 -20.60 1.30
CA GLU A 172 20.68 -19.96 1.76
C GLU A 172 19.44 -20.48 1.03
N ALA A 173 19.53 -20.82 -0.26
CA ALA A 173 18.44 -21.48 -0.99
C ALA A 173 18.09 -22.85 -0.38
N LYS A 174 19.11 -23.63 0.03
CA LYS A 174 18.90 -24.90 0.75
C LYS A 174 18.25 -24.67 2.12
N ALA A 175 18.74 -23.67 2.88
CA ALA A 175 18.19 -23.33 4.19
C ALA A 175 16.71 -22.89 4.09
N LEU A 176 16.37 -22.05 3.11
CA LEU A 176 14.98 -21.66 2.83
C LEU A 176 14.12 -22.88 2.46
N GLY A 177 14.67 -23.80 1.66
CA GLY A 177 13.95 -25.03 1.32
C GLY A 177 13.70 -25.94 2.51
N ALA A 178 14.68 -26.08 3.43
CA ALA A 178 14.51 -26.80 4.66
C ALA A 178 13.46 -26.13 5.58
N ALA A 179 13.53 -24.80 5.73
CA ALA A 179 12.57 -24.01 6.50
C ALA A 179 11.15 -24.15 5.94
N VAL A 180 10.96 -24.07 4.62
CA VAL A 180 9.66 -24.26 3.98
C VAL A 180 9.14 -25.68 4.21
N LYS A 181 9.99 -26.71 4.20
CA LYS A 181 9.58 -28.10 4.45
C LYS A 181 9.19 -28.34 5.92
N SER A 182 9.92 -27.76 6.87
CA SER A 182 9.69 -27.92 8.30
C SER A 182 8.55 -27.04 8.84
N ALA A 183 8.24 -25.93 8.17
CA ALA A 183 7.21 -25.01 8.60
C ALA A 183 5.81 -25.61 8.42
N ALA A 184 5.21 -26.04 9.52
CA ALA A 184 3.81 -26.41 9.57
C ALA A 184 2.95 -25.16 9.88
N GLY A 185 1.93 -24.90 9.04
CA GLY A 185 0.86 -23.98 9.41
C GLY A 185 1.23 -22.49 9.58
N GLY A 186 2.21 -21.94 8.84
CA GLY A 186 2.49 -20.50 8.84
C GLY A 186 3.70 -20.05 9.67
N LYS A 187 4.41 -20.95 10.33
CA LYS A 187 5.59 -20.66 11.15
C LYS A 187 6.87 -20.30 10.37
N LEU A 188 6.80 -20.22 9.04
CA LEU A 188 7.96 -19.89 8.20
C LEU A 188 8.55 -18.51 8.56
N VAL A 189 7.72 -17.56 8.87
CA VAL A 189 8.11 -16.17 9.22
C VAL A 189 8.64 -16.02 10.65
N GLU A 190 8.52 -17.08 11.46
CA GLU A 190 9.12 -17.16 12.80
C GLU A 190 10.53 -17.76 12.77
N ASN A 191 10.94 -18.34 11.63
CA ASN A 191 12.26 -18.94 11.50
C ASN A 191 13.33 -17.87 11.40
N ASP A 192 14.26 -17.83 12.35
CA ASP A 192 15.30 -16.82 12.47
C ASP A 192 16.19 -16.74 11.23
N GLU A 193 16.50 -17.88 10.60
CA GLU A 193 17.33 -17.89 9.39
C GLU A 193 16.59 -17.30 8.20
N VAL A 194 15.29 -17.55 8.07
CA VAL A 194 14.42 -16.93 7.05
C VAL A 194 14.33 -15.42 7.28
N VAL A 195 14.10 -15.01 8.53
CA VAL A 195 14.06 -13.58 8.91
C VAL A 195 15.39 -12.91 8.57
N ARG A 196 16.51 -13.51 8.96
CA ARG A 196 17.86 -13.00 8.67
C ARG A 196 18.08 -12.81 7.17
N ILE A 197 17.82 -13.83 6.37
CA ILE A 197 17.98 -13.77 4.90
C ILE A 197 17.13 -12.64 4.32
N LEU A 198 15.85 -12.59 4.65
CA LEU A 198 14.90 -11.64 4.06
C LEU A 198 15.14 -10.19 4.49
N THR A 199 15.74 -9.95 5.68
CA THR A 199 15.94 -8.59 6.21
C THR A 199 17.32 -8.03 5.95
N THR A 200 18.36 -8.87 5.83
CA THR A 200 19.75 -8.40 5.76
C THR A 200 20.37 -8.50 4.38
N ARG A 201 19.95 -9.46 3.54
CA ARG A 201 20.55 -9.67 2.22
C ARG A 201 20.14 -8.61 1.21
N SER A 202 21.06 -8.23 0.31
CA SER A 202 20.77 -7.29 -0.78
C SER A 202 19.73 -7.85 -1.74
N LYS A 203 18.98 -6.97 -2.39
CA LYS A 203 17.98 -7.36 -3.41
C LYS A 203 18.62 -8.24 -4.52
N PRO A 204 19.79 -7.90 -5.10
CA PRO A 204 20.46 -8.78 -6.07
C PRO A 204 20.82 -10.17 -5.51
N HIS A 205 21.26 -10.24 -4.24
CA HIS A 205 21.56 -11.52 -3.60
C HIS A 205 20.29 -12.37 -3.42
N LEU A 206 19.18 -11.76 -3.00
CA LEU A 206 17.88 -12.46 -2.88
C LEU A 206 17.39 -13.00 -4.23
N VAL A 207 17.56 -12.24 -5.32
CA VAL A 207 17.25 -12.74 -6.69
C VAL A 207 18.01 -14.03 -6.97
N GLN A 208 19.32 -14.03 -6.71
CA GLN A 208 20.15 -15.20 -6.97
C GLN A 208 19.77 -16.37 -6.05
N THR A 209 19.51 -16.10 -4.77
CA THR A 209 19.04 -17.11 -3.81
C THR A 209 17.70 -17.74 -4.27
N PHE A 210 16.75 -16.94 -4.72
CA PHE A 210 15.45 -17.44 -5.22
C PHE A 210 15.56 -18.19 -6.54
N LYS A 211 16.52 -17.83 -7.40
CA LYS A 211 16.85 -18.58 -8.60
C LYS A 211 17.37 -19.98 -8.25
N TYR A 212 18.35 -20.07 -7.34
CA TYR A 212 18.86 -21.36 -6.86
C TYR A 212 17.79 -22.16 -6.11
N TYR A 213 16.90 -21.50 -5.36
CA TYR A 213 15.77 -22.18 -4.74
C TYR A 213 14.88 -22.87 -5.78
N LYS A 214 14.56 -22.18 -6.88
CA LYS A 214 13.76 -22.76 -7.96
C LYS A 214 14.49 -23.93 -8.64
N GLU A 215 15.80 -23.80 -8.87
CA GLU A 215 16.61 -24.89 -9.45
C GLU A 215 16.64 -26.13 -8.56
N LEU A 216 16.77 -25.95 -7.23
CA LEU A 216 16.84 -27.05 -6.27
C LEU A 216 15.50 -27.71 -5.95
N HIS A 217 14.41 -26.96 -6.00
CA HIS A 217 13.09 -27.43 -5.56
C HIS A 217 12.04 -27.52 -6.67
N GLY A 218 12.37 -27.13 -7.91
CA GLY A 218 11.50 -27.18 -9.07
C GLY A 218 10.30 -26.21 -9.04
N LYS A 219 10.18 -25.40 -7.98
CA LYS A 219 9.06 -24.47 -7.74
C LYS A 219 9.58 -23.11 -7.30
N HIS A 220 8.82 -22.07 -7.58
CA HIS A 220 9.10 -20.78 -7.01
C HIS A 220 8.82 -20.78 -5.50
N ILE A 221 9.56 -19.94 -4.75
CA ILE A 221 9.39 -19.89 -3.29
C ILE A 221 7.97 -19.48 -2.89
N GLU A 222 7.33 -18.62 -3.68
CA GLU A 222 5.95 -18.19 -3.48
C GLU A 222 4.96 -19.36 -3.52
N GLU A 223 5.15 -20.29 -4.46
CA GLU A 223 4.31 -21.49 -4.57
C GLU A 223 4.48 -22.39 -3.34
N GLY A 224 5.73 -22.55 -2.88
CA GLY A 224 6.03 -23.32 -1.66
C GLY A 224 5.41 -22.71 -0.40
N VAL A 225 5.31 -21.40 -0.35
CA VAL A 225 4.69 -20.65 0.76
C VAL A 225 3.16 -20.69 0.66
N LEU A 226 2.59 -20.43 -0.52
CA LEU A 226 1.13 -20.41 -0.75
C LEU A 226 0.46 -21.76 -0.55
N LEU A 227 1.10 -22.86 -0.97
CA LEU A 227 0.56 -24.22 -0.83
C LEU A 227 0.45 -24.69 0.63
N ARG A 228 1.13 -24.04 1.57
CA ARG A 228 1.09 -24.38 2.99
C ARG A 228 0.14 -23.50 3.81
N LEU A 229 -0.54 -22.55 3.14
CA LEU A 229 -1.59 -21.75 3.75
C LEU A 229 -2.89 -22.57 3.78
N PRO A 230 -3.70 -22.49 4.87
CA PRO A 230 -5.02 -23.13 4.89
C PRO A 230 -5.85 -22.66 3.69
N VAL A 231 -6.39 -23.62 2.94
CA VAL A 231 -7.16 -23.41 1.69
C VAL A 231 -8.32 -22.41 1.84
N VAL A 232 -8.79 -22.19 3.05
CA VAL A 232 -9.87 -21.23 3.36
C VAL A 232 -9.49 -19.78 3.07
N MET A 233 -8.20 -19.44 3.02
CA MET A 233 -7.72 -18.06 2.78
C MET A 233 -7.36 -17.76 1.34
N ALA A 234 -7.17 -18.80 0.49
CA ALA A 234 -6.78 -18.61 -0.91
C ALA A 234 -7.97 -18.28 -1.84
N ARG A 235 -9.22 -18.42 -1.40
CA ARG A 235 -10.43 -18.33 -2.26
C ARG A 235 -11.30 -17.07 -2.05
N ARG A 236 -10.91 -16.11 -1.24
CA ARG A 236 -11.66 -14.84 -1.15
C ARG A 236 -10.86 -13.69 -1.73
N PRO A 237 -11.23 -13.14 -2.88
CA PRO A 237 -10.75 -11.84 -3.29
C PRO A 237 -11.37 -10.80 -2.36
N CYS A 238 -10.56 -9.99 -1.78
CA CYS A 238 -10.90 -8.85 -0.90
C CYS A 238 -11.62 -9.21 0.42
N VAL A 239 -11.02 -8.74 1.50
CA VAL A 239 -11.54 -8.39 2.84
C VAL A 239 -10.96 -9.13 4.05
N CYS A 240 -10.01 -10.04 3.98
CA CYS A 240 -9.35 -10.48 5.21
C CYS A 240 -7.84 -10.61 5.06
N PHE A 241 -7.13 -9.59 5.52
CA PHE A 241 -5.69 -9.57 5.69
C PHE A 241 -5.30 -10.39 6.92
N SER A 242 -5.07 -11.69 6.77
CA SER A 242 -4.45 -12.47 7.83
C SER A 242 -2.95 -12.69 7.54
N SER A 243 -2.22 -13.06 8.59
CA SER A 243 -0.76 -13.19 8.66
C SER A 243 -0.07 -13.91 7.48
N CYS A 244 -0.81 -14.75 6.77
CA CYS A 244 -0.32 -15.47 5.59
C CYS A 244 -0.06 -14.59 4.35
N PHE A 245 -0.79 -13.47 4.23
CA PHE A 245 -0.64 -12.55 3.11
C PHE A 245 0.67 -11.77 3.15
N ILE A 246 1.25 -11.61 4.33
CA ILE A 246 2.51 -10.89 4.52
C ILE A 246 3.69 -11.70 3.99
N SER A 247 3.72 -12.99 4.28
CA SER A 247 4.77 -13.87 3.75
C SER A 247 4.76 -13.87 2.22
N CYS A 248 3.58 -13.96 1.61
CA CYS A 248 3.42 -13.90 0.17
C CYS A 248 3.75 -12.51 -0.40
N ARG A 249 3.31 -11.40 0.26
CA ARG A 249 3.60 -10.05 -0.21
C ARG A 249 5.07 -9.66 -0.03
N VAL A 250 5.74 -10.09 1.04
CA VAL A 250 7.18 -9.86 1.18
C VAL A 250 7.93 -10.56 0.04
N CYS A 251 7.64 -11.82 -0.24
CA CYS A 251 8.25 -12.53 -1.37
C CYS A 251 7.86 -11.88 -2.71
N LEU A 252 6.60 -11.54 -2.93
CA LEU A 252 6.12 -10.93 -4.18
C LEU A 252 6.66 -9.51 -4.35
N CYS A 253 6.70 -8.70 -3.29
CA CYS A 253 7.27 -7.36 -3.32
C CYS A 253 8.78 -7.40 -3.57
N MET A 254 9.51 -8.31 -2.89
CA MET A 254 10.94 -8.52 -3.13
C MET A 254 11.20 -8.96 -4.57
N LEU A 255 10.41 -9.90 -5.11
CA LEU A 255 10.57 -10.39 -6.48
C LEU A 255 10.19 -9.34 -7.53
N ASN A 256 9.13 -8.57 -7.31
CA ASN A 256 8.75 -7.50 -8.23
C ASN A 256 9.77 -6.37 -8.22
N CYS A 257 10.28 -5.94 -7.07
CA CYS A 257 11.38 -4.99 -6.99
C CYS A 257 12.65 -5.52 -7.65
N CYS A 258 12.91 -6.83 -7.55
CA CYS A 258 14.05 -7.49 -8.16
C CYS A 258 13.89 -7.70 -9.68
N ARG A 259 12.67 -8.04 -10.17
CA ARG A 259 12.41 -8.26 -11.61
C ARG A 259 12.36 -6.96 -12.40
N ALA A 260 11.88 -5.89 -11.82
CA ALA A 260 11.71 -4.63 -12.53
C ALA A 260 13.02 -3.89 -12.84
N GLY A 261 14.14 -4.31 -12.25
CA GLY A 261 15.43 -3.60 -12.44
C GLY A 261 15.39 -2.12 -12.02
N HIS A 262 14.29 -1.72 -11.38
CA HIS A 262 14.02 -0.33 -11.05
C HIS A 262 14.82 0.10 -9.83
N VAL A 263 16.02 0.55 -10.12
CA VAL A 263 16.82 1.37 -9.21
C VAL A 263 16.32 2.83 -9.20
N ASN A 264 15.38 3.22 -10.04
CA ASN A 264 14.87 4.60 -10.07
C ASN A 264 13.52 4.70 -10.78
N ILE A 265 12.40 4.44 -10.10
CA ILE A 265 11.13 5.08 -10.42
C ILE A 265 10.39 5.38 -9.12
N CYS A 266 10.81 6.38 -8.40
CA CYS A 266 10.07 7.24 -7.48
C CYS A 266 10.99 8.38 -7.07
N SER A 267 11.41 9.19 -8.05
CA SER A 267 11.86 10.57 -7.81
C SER A 267 10.70 11.51 -8.09
#